data_2175926400d3de3d2b2f555d96c7e39c
#
_entry.id   2175926400d3de3d2b2f555d96c7e39c
#
_cell.length_a   1.000
_cell.length_b   1.000
_cell.length_c   1.000
_cell.angle_alpha   90.00
_cell.angle_beta   90.00
_cell.angle_gamma   90.00
#
_symmetry.space_group_name_H-M   'P 1'
#
loop_
_entity.id
_entity.type
_entity.pdbx_description
1 polymer ?
#
loop_
_entity_poly.entity_id
_entity_poly.type
_entity_poly.pdbx_seq_one_letter_code
_entity_poly.pdbx_strand_id
1 'polypeptide(L)'
;MHITQVLVSGLLASTLPVQIVIADAEAERATLARINHELQTIEPLITEAAAQANSDARIRFQYDWLRQDFERIRQGIQAHIDAPRSEPRTFPPLRGGYRR
;
A
#
# COMPACT_ATOMS: atom_id res chain seq x y z
N MET A 1 -44.40 10.31 -28.29
CA MET A 1 -44.01 10.08 -28.22
C MET A 1 -43.11 9.59 -27.79
N HIS A 2 -42.92 9.27 -27.77
CA HIS A 2 -42.23 8.89 -27.57
C HIS A 2 -41.35 8.20 -27.22
N ILE A 3 -40.96 7.90 -26.99
CA ILE A 3 -40.36 7.44 -26.73
C ILE A 3 -39.60 6.72 -26.72
N THR A 4 -39.30 6.49 -26.73
CA THR A 4 -38.72 5.91 -26.85
C THR A 4 -37.68 5.42 -26.67
N GLN A 5 -37.34 5.29 -26.55
CA GLN A 5 -36.51 4.85 -26.57
C GLN A 5 -35.63 4.30 -26.03
N VAL A 6 -35.38 4.03 -25.74
CA VAL A 6 -34.67 3.63 -25.23
C VAL A 6 -33.85 2.85 -25.09
N LEU A 7 -33.54 2.46 -25.19
CA LEU A 7 -32.96 1.76 -25.12
C LEU A 7 -31.98 1.22 -25.02
N VAL A 8 -31.62 1.00 -24.97
CA VAL A 8 -30.85 0.55 -25.04
C VAL A 8 -29.82 0.21 -24.63
N SER A 9 -29.49 0.02 -24.60
CA SER A 9 -28.70 -0.15 -24.33
C SER A 9 -27.86 -0.80 -23.71
N GLY A 10 -27.55 -1.04 -23.36
CA GLY A 10 -26.96 -1.57 -22.68
C GLY A 10 -26.19 -2.54 -22.88
N LEU A 11 -25.84 -2.83 -23.11
CA LEU A 11 -25.34 -3.81 -23.29
C LEU A 11 -24.09 -3.86 -23.21
N LEU A 12 -23.59 -3.69 -23.32
CA LEU A 12 -22.53 -3.71 -23.45
C LEU A 12 -21.71 -4.09 -22.56
N ALA A 13 -21.55 -4.18 -22.12
CA ALA A 13 -20.93 -4.44 -21.23
C ALA A 13 -19.97 -5.29 -21.25
N SER A 14 -19.75 -5.86 -21.35
CA SER A 14 -18.98 -6.78 -21.39
C SER A 14 -17.80 -6.73 -21.17
N THR A 15 -17.22 -6.47 -21.08
CA THR A 15 -16.26 -6.41 -21.05
C THR A 15 -15.10 -6.70 -20.81
N LEU A 16 -14.24 -6.95 -20.74
CA LEU A 16 -13.09 -7.12 -20.62
C LEU A 16 -12.55 -7.23 -19.35
N PRO A 17 -12.74 -8.16 -18.67
CA PRO A 17 -12.22 -8.42 -17.41
C PRO A 17 -10.73 -8.33 -17.37
N VAL A 18 -10.08 -8.73 -18.36
CA VAL A 18 -8.65 -8.75 -18.33
C VAL A 18 -8.10 -7.37 -18.17
N GLN A 19 -8.63 -6.41 -18.85
CA GLN A 19 -8.15 -5.10 -18.71
C GLN A 19 -8.45 -4.52 -17.40
N ILE A 20 -9.58 -4.87 -16.80
CA ILE A 20 -9.91 -4.38 -15.51
C ILE A 20 -8.94 -4.89 -14.49
N VAL A 21 -8.53 -6.14 -14.60
CA VAL A 21 -7.61 -6.70 -13.65
C VAL A 21 -6.27 -5.99 -13.71
N ILE A 22 -5.79 -5.69 -14.90
CA ILE A 22 -4.52 -5.00 -15.04
C ILE A 22 -4.64 -3.61 -14.48
N ALA A 23 -5.74 -2.93 -14.74
CA ALA A 23 -5.91 -1.59 -14.25
C ALA A 23 -5.95 -1.57 -12.73
N ASP A 24 -6.58 -2.59 -12.13
CA ASP A 24 -6.64 -2.64 -10.70
C ASP A 24 -5.25 -2.89 -10.11
N ALA A 25 -4.44 -3.70 -10.76
CA ALA A 25 -3.11 -3.95 -10.25
C ALA A 25 -2.26 -2.70 -10.31
N GLU A 26 -2.41 -1.92 -11.38
CA GLU A 26 -1.65 -0.70 -11.47
C GLU A 26 -2.14 0.31 -10.46
N ALA A 27 -3.46 0.38 -10.25
CA ALA A 27 -4.00 1.30 -9.27
C ALA A 27 -3.53 0.92 -7.88
N GLU A 28 -3.45 -0.37 -7.61
CA GLU A 28 -2.97 -0.81 -6.32
C GLU A 28 -1.54 -0.38 -6.11
N ARG A 29 -0.68 -0.55 -7.13
CA ARG A 29 0.70 -0.16 -6.98
C ARG A 29 0.83 1.32 -6.75
N ALA A 30 0.04 2.11 -7.45
CA ALA A 30 0.09 3.55 -7.28
C ALA A 30 -0.34 3.93 -5.88
N THR A 31 -1.35 3.26 -5.34
CA THR A 31 -1.80 3.57 -4.00
C THR A 31 -0.76 3.15 -2.98
N LEU A 32 -0.11 2.01 -3.19
CA LEU A 32 0.94 1.59 -2.29
C LEU A 32 2.11 2.57 -2.31
N ALA A 33 2.41 3.10 -3.47
CA ALA A 33 3.48 4.09 -3.55
C ALA A 33 3.12 5.34 -2.77
N ARG A 34 1.83 5.70 -2.78
CA ARG A 34 1.42 6.85 -1.99
C ARG A 34 1.51 6.53 -0.51
N ILE A 35 1.17 5.32 -0.11
CA ILE A 35 1.32 4.95 1.28
C ILE A 35 2.78 5.08 1.70
N ASN A 36 3.69 4.59 0.86
CA ASN A 36 5.10 4.70 1.21
C ASN A 36 5.53 6.15 1.31
N HIS A 37 4.99 6.99 0.46
CA HIS A 37 5.36 8.40 0.52
C HIS A 37 4.83 9.00 1.82
N GLU A 38 3.62 8.66 2.22
CA GLU A 38 3.08 9.20 3.45
C GLU A 38 3.84 8.69 4.66
N LEU A 39 4.31 7.46 4.61
CA LEU A 39 5.10 6.96 5.71
C LEU A 39 6.39 7.76 5.85
N GLN A 40 6.95 8.19 4.73
CA GLN A 40 8.14 8.99 4.81
C GLN A 40 7.88 10.32 5.46
N THR A 41 6.71 10.90 5.26
CA THR A 41 6.42 12.19 5.84
C THR A 41 6.19 12.10 7.34
N ILE A 42 6.02 10.89 7.86
CA ILE A 42 5.84 10.72 9.27
C ILE A 42 7.17 10.69 10.01
N GLU A 43 8.24 10.35 9.32
CA GLU A 43 9.51 10.24 9.99
C GLU A 43 9.96 11.49 10.75
N PRO A 44 9.76 12.68 10.22
CA PRO A 44 10.13 13.85 11.01
C PRO A 44 9.32 13.98 12.30
N LEU A 45 8.08 13.47 12.28
CA LEU A 45 7.29 13.52 13.49
C LEU A 45 7.82 12.57 14.53
N ILE A 46 8.37 11.43 14.10
CA ILE A 46 8.98 10.50 15.04
C ILE A 46 10.19 11.16 15.68
N THR A 47 10.98 11.86 14.87
CA THR A 47 12.14 12.55 15.38
C THR A 47 11.72 13.64 16.37
N GLU A 48 10.65 14.34 16.05
CA GLU A 48 10.19 15.39 16.92
C GLU A 48 9.69 14.82 18.24
N ALA A 49 8.92 13.73 18.17
CA ALA A 49 8.43 13.11 19.39
C ALA A 49 9.58 12.59 20.24
N ALA A 50 10.60 12.03 19.58
CA ALA A 50 11.73 11.51 20.34
C ALA A 50 12.46 12.64 21.03
N ALA A 51 12.53 13.80 20.40
CA ALA A 51 13.21 14.93 21.01
C ALA A 51 12.43 15.49 22.18
N GLN A 52 11.13 15.28 22.19
CA GLN A 52 10.31 15.78 23.28
C GLN A 52 10.16 14.77 24.40
N ALA A 53 10.72 13.59 24.24
CA ALA A 53 10.52 12.54 25.21
C ALA A 53 11.29 12.86 26.49
N ASN A 54 10.71 12.43 27.60
CA ASN A 54 11.34 12.66 28.90
C ASN A 54 12.31 11.51 29.15
N SER A 55 13.57 11.77 29.09
CA SER A 55 14.57 10.71 29.24
C SER A 55 14.60 10.16 30.66
N ASP A 56 14.00 10.85 31.62
CA ASP A 56 13.99 10.34 32.98
C ASP A 56 12.77 9.50 33.29
N ALA A 57 11.88 9.31 32.35
CA ALA A 57 10.67 8.56 32.62
C ALA A 57 11.00 7.11 32.84
N ARG A 58 10.22 6.47 33.77
CA ARG A 58 10.51 5.12 34.01
C ARG A 58 10.13 4.30 32.86
N ILE A 59 9.07 4.57 32.12
CA ILE A 59 8.65 3.84 30.96
C ILE A 59 8.91 4.74 29.79
N ARG A 60 9.68 4.30 28.84
CA ARG A 60 10.00 5.14 27.74
C ARG A 60 9.63 4.46 26.43
N PHE A 61 9.10 5.22 25.51
CA PHE A 61 8.73 4.67 24.22
C PHE A 61 10.00 4.42 23.42
N GLN A 62 10.04 3.32 22.73
CA GLN A 62 11.24 2.93 22.01
C GLN A 62 11.20 3.44 20.58
N TYR A 63 11.67 4.67 20.39
CA TYR A 63 11.59 5.31 19.08
C TYR A 63 12.48 4.63 18.04
N ASP A 64 13.59 4.05 18.47
CA ASP A 64 14.43 3.36 17.51
C ASP A 64 13.75 2.12 16.97
N TRP A 65 12.98 1.44 17.81
CA TRP A 65 12.26 0.27 17.35
C TRP A 65 11.18 0.71 16.37
N LEU A 66 10.52 1.83 16.65
CA LEU A 66 9.51 2.32 15.77
C LEU A 66 10.11 2.68 14.42
N ARG A 67 11.28 3.32 14.41
CA ARG A 67 11.91 3.66 13.15
C ARG A 67 12.26 2.42 12.36
N GLN A 68 12.75 1.40 13.04
CA GLN A 68 13.10 0.18 12.37
C GLN A 68 11.88 -0.50 11.78
N ASP A 69 10.77 -0.46 12.49
CA ASP A 69 9.55 -1.05 11.99
C ASP A 69 9.03 -0.28 10.79
N PHE A 70 9.09 1.04 10.84
CA PHE A 70 8.67 1.84 9.71
C PHE A 70 9.51 1.50 8.48
N GLU A 71 10.81 1.38 8.66
CA GLU A 71 11.67 1.09 7.53
C GLU A 71 11.37 -0.28 6.96
N ARG A 72 11.11 -1.24 7.83
CA ARG A 72 10.82 -2.57 7.38
C ARG A 72 9.50 -2.58 6.61
N ILE A 73 8.50 -1.84 7.07
CA ILE A 73 7.25 -1.77 6.39
C ILE A 73 7.43 -1.13 5.02
N ARG A 74 8.19 -0.03 4.96
CA ARG A 74 8.39 0.64 3.70
C ARG A 74 9.12 -0.25 2.71
N GLN A 75 10.10 -1.01 3.17
CA GLN A 75 10.81 -1.91 2.30
C GLN A 75 9.91 -3.01 1.79
N GLY A 76 9.01 -3.52 2.63
CA GLY A 76 8.09 -4.54 2.20
C GLY A 76 7.14 -4.02 1.14
N ILE A 77 6.64 -2.81 1.31
CA ILE A 77 5.75 -2.23 0.32
C ILE A 77 6.50 -2.02 -0.99
N GLN A 78 7.73 -1.50 -0.90
CA GLN A 78 8.48 -1.23 -2.10
C GLN A 78 8.81 -2.52 -2.84
N ALA A 79 9.10 -3.58 -2.11
CA ALA A 79 9.39 -4.86 -2.74
C ALA A 79 8.17 -5.36 -3.51
N HIS A 80 6.99 -5.16 -2.96
CA HIS A 80 5.80 -5.59 -3.67
C HIS A 80 5.57 -4.73 -4.91
N ILE A 81 5.81 -3.43 -4.81
CA ILE A 81 5.65 -2.56 -5.96
C ILE A 81 6.59 -2.97 -7.07
N ASP A 82 7.81 -3.35 -6.71
CA ASP A 82 8.81 -3.69 -7.70
C ASP A 82 8.73 -5.11 -8.22
N ALA A 83 7.91 -5.93 -7.61
CA ALA A 83 7.88 -7.33 -7.99
C ALA A 83 7.30 -7.51 -9.39
N PRO A 84 7.79 -8.49 -10.09
CA PRO A 84 7.31 -8.71 -11.43
C PRO A 84 5.87 -9.12 -11.40
N ARG A 85 5.06 -8.54 -12.18
CA ARG A 85 3.79 -8.89 -12.17
C ARG A 85 3.44 -10.05 -12.91
N SER A 86 4.11 -10.47 -13.76
CA SER A 86 3.74 -11.60 -14.52
C SER A 86 4.10 -12.84 -13.94
N GLU A 87 4.67 -12.93 -12.88
CA GLU A 87 5.07 -14.10 -12.32
C GLU A 87 4.16 -14.77 -11.57
N PRO A 88 3.64 -15.68 -11.88
CA PRO A 88 2.73 -16.38 -11.16
C PRO A 88 3.30 -17.18 -10.21
N ARG A 89 4.30 -17.27 -9.96
CA ARG A 89 4.82 -18.12 -9.19
C ARG A 89 4.66 -18.03 -7.87
N THR A 90 4.92 -18.68 -7.21
CA THR A 90 4.82 -18.80 -5.96
C THR A 90 5.84 -18.24 -5.28
N PHE A 91 5.79 -17.45 -4.56
CA PHE A 91 6.75 -17.05 -3.85
C PHE A 91 6.69 -17.43 -2.54
N PRO A 92 7.59 -17.42 -1.86
CA PRO A 92 7.63 -17.83 -0.56
C PRO A 92 6.97 -16.77 0.10
N PRO A 93 6.30 -16.98 0.88
CA PRO A 93 5.57 -16.11 1.49
C PRO A 93 6.28 -15.21 2.14
N LEU A 94 6.67 -14.52 1.97
CA LEU A 94 7.30 -13.71 2.55
C LEU A 94 6.86 -13.40 3.67
N ARG A 95 6.06 -13.45 3.79
CA ARG A 95 5.51 -13.12 4.72
C ARG A 95 5.94 -13.35 5.79
N GLY A 96 6.57 -13.65 5.73
CA GLY A 96 7.03 -14.05 6.74
C GLY A 96 6.96 -13.02 7.68
N GLY A 97 7.48 -12.07 7.58
CA GLY A 97 7.57 -11.19 8.50
C GLY A 97 6.36 -10.66 8.94
N TYR A 98 5.50 -10.49 8.16
CA TYR A 98 4.38 -9.99 8.53
C TYR A 98 3.56 -10.74 9.27
N ARG A 99 3.59 -11.87 9.15
CA ARG A 99 2.82 -12.65 9.77
C ARG A 99 3.17 -12.86 11.06
N ARG A 100 4.10 -12.56 11.54
CA ARG A 100 4.45 -12.87 12.78
C ARG A 100 4.20 -11.91 13.60
#